data_932a34be1f71309876a9ee9b8f2ae6c3
#
_entry.id   932a34be1f71309876a9ee9b8f2ae6c3
#
_cell.length_a   1.000
_cell.length_b   1.000
_cell.length_c   1.000
_cell.angle_alpha   90.00
_cell.angle_beta   90.00
_cell.angle_gamma   90.00
#
_symmetry.space_group_name_H-M   'P 1'
#
loop_
_entity.id
_entity.type
_entity.pdbx_description
1 polymer ?
#
loop_
_entity_poly.entity_id
_entity_poly.type
_entity_poly.pdbx_seq_one_letter_code
_entity_poly.pdbx_strand_id
1 'polypeptide(L)' 'GATAQAVGERLSRLARDVQVLVVTHSPQVAAKGNNHFKVEKSTNDNVTTTTVRELCSNEKCEEIARMLAG' A
#
# COMPACT_ATOMS: atom_id res chain seq x y z
N GLY A 1 -12.38 -7.37 0.48
CA GLY A 1 -13.25 -8.40 -0.04
C GLY A 1 -13.08 -8.64 -1.54
N ALA A 2 -14.00 -9.40 -2.12
CA ALA A 2 -13.92 -9.75 -3.56
C ALA A 2 -13.88 -8.50 -4.46
N THR A 3 -14.63 -7.46 -4.10
CA THR A 3 -14.67 -6.22 -4.87
C THR A 3 -13.31 -5.51 -4.83
N ALA A 4 -12.66 -5.46 -3.66
CA ALA A 4 -11.34 -4.84 -3.53
C ALA A 4 -10.30 -5.59 -4.36
N GLN A 5 -10.36 -6.92 -4.38
CA GLN A 5 -9.47 -7.72 -5.21
C GLN A 5 -9.67 -7.42 -6.70
N ALA A 6 -10.92 -7.32 -7.14
CA ALA A 6 -11.24 -6.99 -8.53
C ALA A 6 -10.72 -5.60 -8.92
N VAL A 7 -10.85 -4.63 -8.03
CA VAL A 7 -10.30 -3.28 -8.25
C VAL A 7 -8.78 -3.35 -8.39
N GLY A 8 -8.12 -4.05 -7.48
CA GLY A 8 -6.66 -4.23 -7.53
C GLY A 8 -6.18 -4.86 -8.83
N GLU A 9 -6.89 -5.87 -9.32
CA GLU A 9 -6.55 -6.53 -10.59
C GLU A 9 -6.70 -5.60 -11.78
N ARG A 10 -7.76 -4.78 -11.82
CA ARG A 10 -7.96 -3.80 -12.88
C ARG A 10 -6.88 -2.74 -12.89
N LEU A 11 -6.52 -2.23 -11.72
CA LEU A 11 -5.43 -1.25 -11.59
C LEU A 11 -4.10 -1.83 -12.03
N SER A 12 -3.83 -3.09 -11.69
CA SER A 12 -2.62 -3.79 -12.10
C SER A 12 -2.52 -3.92 -13.61
N ARG A 13 -3.64 -4.19 -14.30
CA ARG A 13 -3.66 -4.26 -15.77
C ARG A 13 -3.43 -2.88 -16.39
N LEU A 14 -4.07 -1.85 -15.87
CA LEU A 14 -3.88 -0.48 -16.34
C LEU A 14 -2.41 -0.05 -16.19
N ALA A 15 -1.76 -0.45 -15.10
CA ALA A 15 -0.39 -0.10 -14.81
C ALA A 15 0.63 -0.68 -15.80
N ARG A 16 0.24 -1.60 -16.67
CA ARG A 16 1.12 -2.11 -17.73
C ARG A 16 1.42 -1.04 -18.79
N ASP A 17 0.47 -0.15 -19.01
CA ASP A 17 0.56 0.85 -20.07
C ASP A 17 0.79 2.26 -19.55
N VAL A 18 0.40 2.54 -18.30
CA VAL A 18 0.53 3.86 -17.67
C VAL A 18 1.01 3.71 -16.24
N GLN A 19 1.61 4.77 -15.72
CA GLN A 19 1.98 4.83 -14.32
C GLN A 19 0.72 5.06 -13.48
N VAL A 20 0.50 4.21 -12.48
CA VAL A 20 -0.65 4.30 -11.58
C VAL A 20 -0.17 4.44 -10.14
N LEU A 21 -0.63 5.48 -9.46
CA LEU A 21 -0.39 5.68 -8.04
C LEU A 21 -1.71 5.53 -7.30
N VAL A 22 -1.74 4.65 -6.30
CA VAL A 22 -2.95 4.34 -5.54
C VAL A 22 -2.69 4.57 -4.06
N VAL A 23 -3.59 5.27 -3.40
CA VAL A 23 -3.59 5.41 -1.94
C VAL A 23 -4.74 4.56 -1.39
N THR A 24 -4.42 3.61 -0.55
CA THR A 24 -5.42 2.66 -0.06
C THR A 24 -5.07 2.14 1.34
N HIS A 25 -6.10 1.72 2.07
CA HIS A 25 -5.93 0.95 3.30
C HIS A 25 -6.37 -0.51 3.10
N SER A 26 -6.66 -0.90 1.86
CA SER A 26 -7.07 -2.26 1.52
C SER A 26 -5.85 -3.13 1.23
N PRO A 27 -5.62 -4.21 2.01
CA PRO A 27 -4.51 -5.12 1.74
C PRO A 27 -4.64 -5.81 0.38
N GLN A 28 -5.86 -6.07 -0.09
CA GLN A 28 -6.09 -6.71 -1.37
C GLN A 28 -5.65 -5.82 -2.54
N VAL A 29 -5.88 -4.51 -2.44
CA VAL A 29 -5.42 -3.54 -3.44
C VAL A 29 -3.90 -3.35 -3.33
N ALA A 30 -3.39 -3.15 -2.12
CA ALA A 30 -1.97 -2.94 -1.88
C ALA A 30 -1.12 -4.11 -2.38
N ALA A 31 -1.61 -5.34 -2.24
CA ALA A 31 -0.90 -6.54 -2.66
C ALA A 31 -0.64 -6.60 -4.17
N LYS A 32 -1.44 -5.90 -4.97
CA LYS A 32 -1.31 -5.88 -6.42
C LYS A 32 -0.31 -4.86 -6.95
N GLY A 33 0.20 -3.98 -6.10
CA GLY A 33 1.18 -2.98 -6.50
C GLY A 33 2.57 -3.60 -6.75
N ASN A 34 3.26 -3.10 -7.77
CA ASN A 34 4.64 -3.50 -8.03
C ASN A 34 5.61 -2.87 -7.02
N ASN A 35 5.29 -1.65 -6.61
CA ASN A 35 6.04 -0.91 -5.59
C ASN A 35 5.09 -0.53 -4.47
N HIS A 36 5.58 -0.59 -3.24
CA HIS A 36 4.77 -0.27 -2.07
C HIS A 36 5.47 0.80 -1.24
N PHE A 37 4.79 1.89 -1.00
CA PHE A 37 5.25 2.96 -0.12
C PHE A 37 4.38 2.98 1.12
N LYS A 38 5.01 2.98 2.28
CA LYS A 38 4.29 3.07 3.55
C LYS A 38 4.35 4.49 4.07
N VAL A 39 3.18 5.04 4.39
CA VAL A 39 3.05 6.36 5.01
C VAL A 39 2.94 6.17 6.51
N GLU A 40 3.84 6.81 7.25
CA GLU A 40 3.88 6.72 8.70
C GLU A 40 3.82 8.11 9.31
N LYS A 41 3.05 8.25 10.40
CA LYS A 41 2.98 9.48 11.18
C LYS A 41 3.53 9.22 12.56
N SER A 42 4.36 10.13 13.06
CA SER A 42 4.82 10.09 14.42
C SER A 42 4.69 11.47 15.06
N THR A 43 4.37 11.50 16.35
CA THR A 43 4.19 12.74 17.09
C THR A 43 5.18 12.76 18.25
N ASN A 44 6.04 13.81 18.27
CA ASN A 44 7.00 14.07 19.36
C ASN A 44 6.86 15.54 19.76
N ASP A 45 6.72 15.81 21.05
CA ASP A 45 6.62 17.17 21.59
C ASP A 45 5.58 18.04 20.84
N ASN A 46 4.41 17.46 20.58
CA ASN A 46 3.29 18.08 19.86
C ASN A 46 3.60 18.39 18.39
N VAL A 47 4.67 17.83 17.85
CA VAL A 47 5.00 17.96 16.42
C VAL A 47 4.74 16.62 15.73
N THR A 48 3.88 16.66 14.73
CA THR A 48 3.56 15.47 13.92
C THR A 48 4.40 15.48 12.65
N THR A 49 5.12 14.40 12.44
CA THR A 49 5.95 14.21 11.25
C THR A 49 5.36 13.07 10.42
N THR A 50 5.23 13.30 9.12
CA THR A 50 4.81 12.27 8.16
C THR A 50 6.02 11.85 7.34
N THR A 51 6.26 10.56 7.27
CA THR A 51 7.32 9.99 6.44
C THR A 51 6.72 9.02 5.43
N VAL A 52 7.35 8.93 4.26
CA VAL A 52 6.98 7.98 3.21
C VAL A 52 8.22 7.15 2.91
N ARG A 53 8.09 5.84 3.02
CA ARG A 53 9.21 4.92 2.84
C ARG A 53 8.84 3.82 1.88
N GLU A 54 9.70 3.56 0.90
CA GLU A 54 9.52 2.41 0.02
C GLU A 54 9.88 1.13 0.75
N LEU A 55 9.03 0.11 0.61
CA LEU A 55 9.22 -1.18 1.24
C LEU A 55 9.89 -2.16 0.27
N CYS A 56 10.87 -2.93 0.75
CA CYS A 56 11.40 -4.05 0.00
C CYS A 56 10.41 -5.22 0.04
N SER A 57 10.70 -6.29 -0.72
CA SER A 57 9.78 -7.43 -0.87
C SER A 57 9.37 -8.05 0.46
N ASN A 58 10.32 -8.26 1.37
CA ASN A 58 10.01 -8.85 2.68
C ASN A 58 9.17 -7.92 3.53
N GLU A 59 9.50 -6.63 3.55
CA GLU A 59 8.75 -5.62 4.27
C GLU A 59 7.33 -5.48 3.73
N LYS A 60 7.16 -5.58 2.42
CA LYS A 60 5.84 -5.55 1.78
C LYS A 60 4.98 -6.69 2.27
N CYS A 61 5.51 -7.91 2.32
CA CYS A 61 4.78 -9.07 2.82
C CYS A 61 4.36 -8.89 4.28
N GLU A 62 5.26 -8.38 5.11
CA GLU A 62 4.98 -8.11 6.52
C GLU A 62 3.88 -7.05 6.66
N GLU A 63 3.94 -5.99 5.88
CA GLU A 63 2.95 -4.92 5.93
C GLU A 63 1.57 -5.40 5.48
N ILE A 64 1.50 -6.19 4.40
CA ILE A 64 0.24 -6.77 3.93
C ILE A 64 -0.35 -7.68 5.02
N ALA A 65 0.47 -8.49 5.67
CA ALA A 65 0.02 -9.36 6.77
C ALA A 65 -0.53 -8.53 7.93
N ARG A 66 0.14 -7.43 8.28
CA ARG A 66 -0.33 -6.50 9.32
C ARG A 66 -1.68 -5.88 8.96
N MET A 67 -1.86 -5.46 7.71
CA MET A 67 -3.10 -4.88 7.21
C MET A 67 -4.25 -5.89 7.27
N LEU A 68 -3.97 -7.15 6.94
CA LEU A 68 -4.95 -8.24 7.01
C LEU A 68 -5.39 -8.54 8.45
N ALA A 69 -4.46 -8.44 9.39
CA ALA A 69 -4.73 -8.72 10.80
C ALA A 69 -5.48 -7.58 11.51
N GLY A 70 -5.34 -6.38 11.02
CA GLY A 70 -5.88 -5.20 11.65
C GLY A 70 -7.14 -4.67 11.11
#